data_dd38c011353ea73745749416d3c8e669
#
_entry.id   dd38c011353ea73745749416d3c8e669
#
_cell.length_a   1.000
_cell.length_b   1.000
_cell.length_c   1.000
_cell.angle_alpha   90.00
_cell.angle_beta   90.00
_cell.angle_gamma   90.00
#
_symmetry.space_group_name_H-M   'P 1'
#
loop_
_entity.id
_entity.type
_entity.pdbx_description
1 polymer ?
#
loop_
_entity_poly.entity_id
_entity_poly.type
_entity_poly.pdbx_seq_one_letter_code
_entity_poly.pdbx_strand_id
1 'polypeptide(L)'
;MDIKNIAAHLSSTGYIVLDTPLPTALLNPLLVRCQHDDEARFHPAQIGRGAQQQREPAIRGDSIAWLDEKNADDQGYLAWMEQLRAGLNAELFLGLFDYESHYAIYAAGAGYAKHVDALQGAKNRVLSSVLYLNPDWHSGDGGELLMFAPDGDTVLATLTPQLGTMILFLSETFPHQVLPSLTTRRSIAGWFRVRNN
;
A
#
# COMPACT_ATOMS: atom_id res chain seq x y z
N MET A 1 -16.96 -7.18 4.96
CA MET A 1 -15.87 -6.35 5.55
C MET A 1 -16.33 -5.89 6.93
N ASP A 2 -15.55 -6.15 7.96
CA ASP A 2 -15.84 -5.70 9.34
C ASP A 2 -15.21 -4.32 9.61
N ILE A 3 -15.93 -3.28 9.22
CA ILE A 3 -15.46 -1.89 9.34
C ILE A 3 -15.30 -1.46 10.80
N LYS A 4 -16.17 -1.93 11.72
CA LYS A 4 -16.07 -1.57 13.13
C LYS A 4 -14.81 -2.11 13.76
N ASN A 5 -14.43 -3.36 13.45
CA ASN A 5 -13.19 -3.94 13.91
C ASN A 5 -11.97 -3.18 13.35
N ILE A 6 -11.99 -2.83 12.05
CA ILE A 6 -10.92 -2.04 11.43
C ILE A 6 -10.78 -0.68 12.12
N ALA A 7 -11.90 0.02 12.33
CA ALA A 7 -11.93 1.33 12.98
C ALA A 7 -11.41 1.27 14.43
N ALA A 8 -11.80 0.25 15.19
CA ALA A 8 -11.33 0.05 16.56
C ALA A 8 -9.79 -0.11 16.63
N HIS A 9 -9.20 -0.91 15.73
CA HIS A 9 -7.75 -1.07 15.67
C HIS A 9 -7.04 0.21 15.23
N LEU A 10 -7.53 0.88 14.18
CA LEU A 10 -6.96 2.15 13.74
C LEU A 10 -7.01 3.22 14.84
N SER A 11 -8.08 3.25 15.65
CA SER A 11 -8.21 4.18 16.78
C SER A 11 -7.29 3.84 17.94
N SER A 12 -7.05 2.55 18.24
CA SER A 12 -6.30 2.11 19.42
C SER A 12 -4.80 1.97 19.19
N THR A 13 -4.42 1.30 18.08
CA THR A 13 -3.03 0.99 17.72
C THR A 13 -2.51 1.78 16.53
N GLY A 14 -3.40 2.36 15.73
CA GLY A 14 -3.07 3.10 14.52
C GLY A 14 -2.83 2.22 13.30
N TYR A 15 -2.91 0.90 13.41
CA TYR A 15 -2.77 -0.02 12.28
C TYR A 15 -3.54 -1.32 12.48
N ILE A 16 -3.77 -2.04 11.38
CA ILE A 16 -4.36 -3.38 11.38
C ILE A 16 -3.83 -4.19 10.20
N VAL A 17 -3.53 -5.47 10.43
CA VAL A 17 -3.26 -6.46 9.39
C VAL A 17 -4.51 -7.29 9.16
N LEU A 18 -4.91 -7.43 7.91
CA LEU A 18 -6.10 -8.17 7.48
C LEU A 18 -5.66 -9.35 6.61
N ASP A 19 -6.03 -10.54 7.03
CA ASP A 19 -5.79 -11.74 6.23
C ASP A 19 -6.94 -11.92 5.24
N THR A 20 -6.61 -11.88 3.95
CA THR A 20 -7.54 -12.08 2.84
C THR A 20 -8.87 -11.31 2.95
N PRO A 21 -8.85 -9.97 3.16
CA PRO A 21 -10.08 -9.20 3.34
C PRO A 21 -10.91 -9.08 2.06
N LEU A 22 -10.28 -9.27 0.88
CA LEU A 22 -10.95 -9.18 -0.41
C LEU A 22 -11.54 -10.54 -0.83
N PRO A 23 -12.77 -10.56 -1.38
CA PRO A 23 -13.27 -11.72 -2.10
C PRO A 23 -12.34 -12.10 -3.26
N THR A 24 -12.17 -13.41 -3.50
CA THR A 24 -11.34 -13.93 -4.60
C THR A 24 -11.74 -13.36 -5.97
N ALA A 25 -13.03 -13.09 -6.18
CA ALA A 25 -13.54 -12.46 -7.40
C ALA A 25 -12.98 -11.05 -7.65
N LEU A 26 -12.56 -10.33 -6.60
CA LEU A 26 -11.90 -9.02 -6.72
C LEU A 26 -10.37 -9.15 -6.75
N LEU A 27 -9.82 -10.16 -6.06
CA LEU A 27 -8.38 -10.35 -5.96
C LEU A 27 -7.76 -10.89 -7.26
N ASN A 28 -8.42 -11.86 -7.91
CA ASN A 28 -7.90 -12.51 -9.11
C ASN A 28 -7.70 -11.55 -10.30
N PRO A 29 -8.62 -10.64 -10.65
CA PRO A 29 -8.39 -9.67 -11.71
C PRO A 29 -7.15 -8.80 -11.45
N LEU A 30 -6.95 -8.35 -10.21
CA LEU A 30 -5.78 -7.55 -9.82
C LEU A 30 -4.48 -8.34 -9.97
N LEU A 31 -4.48 -9.61 -9.57
CA LEU A 31 -3.33 -10.49 -9.71
C LEU A 31 -2.97 -10.68 -11.19
N VAL A 32 -3.95 -11.04 -12.03
CA VAL A 32 -3.76 -11.22 -13.47
C VAL A 32 -3.20 -9.94 -14.10
N ARG A 33 -3.83 -8.79 -13.78
CA ARG A 33 -3.41 -7.49 -14.31
C ARG A 33 -1.99 -7.08 -13.85
N CYS A 34 -1.58 -7.45 -12.64
CA CYS A 34 -0.24 -7.19 -12.13
C CYS A 34 0.83 -8.13 -12.70
N GLN A 35 0.43 -9.33 -13.13
CA GLN A 35 1.33 -10.32 -13.73
C GLN A 35 1.56 -10.09 -15.23
N HIS A 36 0.57 -9.60 -15.95
CA HIS A 36 0.71 -9.21 -17.35
C HIS A 36 1.45 -7.88 -17.39
N ASP A 37 2.78 -7.98 -17.33
CA ASP A 37 3.70 -6.84 -17.47
C ASP A 37 3.56 -6.23 -18.87
N ASP A 38 2.58 -5.37 -19.04
CA ASP A 38 2.63 -4.38 -20.12
C ASP A 38 3.70 -3.36 -19.67
N GLU A 39 4.94 -3.59 -20.13
CA GLU A 39 6.09 -2.73 -19.81
C GLU A 39 5.78 -1.25 -20.07
N ALA A 40 4.93 -0.96 -21.06
CA ALA A 40 4.50 0.39 -21.40
C ALA A 40 3.68 1.07 -20.27
N ARG A 41 3.05 0.29 -19.37
CA ARG A 41 2.22 0.80 -18.28
C ARG A 41 3.01 1.09 -17.01
N PHE A 42 4.07 0.30 -16.74
CA PHE A 42 4.88 0.45 -15.53
C PHE A 42 6.05 1.40 -15.75
N HIS A 43 6.17 2.40 -14.90
CA HIS A 43 7.25 3.37 -14.91
C HIS A 43 8.05 3.29 -13.59
N PRO A 44 9.38 3.47 -13.63
CA PRO A 44 10.18 3.54 -12.42
C PRO A 44 9.62 4.57 -11.45
N ALA A 45 9.42 4.18 -10.20
CA ALA A 45 8.95 5.09 -9.18
C ALA A 45 9.97 6.20 -8.92
N GLN A 46 9.47 7.38 -8.58
CA GLN A 46 10.26 8.55 -8.26
C GLN A 46 10.05 8.94 -6.80
N ILE A 47 11.06 9.56 -6.19
CA ILE A 47 10.98 10.22 -4.89
C ILE A 47 10.94 11.75 -5.08
N GLY A 48 10.38 12.47 -4.09
CA GLY A 48 10.22 13.92 -4.18
C GLY A 48 8.88 14.35 -4.81
N ARG A 49 8.71 15.65 -5.05
CA ARG A 49 7.48 16.26 -5.60
C ARG A 49 7.76 17.26 -6.71
N GLY A 50 6.83 17.32 -7.68
CA GLY A 50 6.86 18.32 -8.75
C GLY A 50 8.22 18.32 -9.47
N ALA A 51 8.84 19.50 -9.60
CA ALA A 51 10.14 19.66 -10.25
C ALA A 51 11.34 19.02 -9.49
N GLN A 52 11.13 18.57 -8.26
CA GLN A 52 12.16 17.90 -7.44
C GLN A 52 12.01 16.37 -7.48
N GLN A 53 11.15 15.84 -8.32
CA GLN A 53 11.05 14.39 -8.53
C GLN A 53 12.34 13.87 -9.16
N GLN A 54 12.91 12.85 -8.54
CA GLN A 54 14.11 12.17 -9.04
C GLN A 54 14.02 10.67 -8.87
N ARG A 55 14.73 9.96 -9.73
CA ARG A 55 14.86 8.51 -9.64
C ARG A 55 16.08 8.18 -8.79
N GLU A 56 15.88 7.51 -7.67
CA GLU A 56 16.92 7.05 -6.76
C GLU A 56 16.74 5.56 -6.44
N PRO A 57 17.20 4.65 -7.32
CA PRO A 57 16.96 3.22 -7.17
C PRO A 57 17.52 2.63 -5.86
N ALA A 58 18.56 3.24 -5.28
CA ALA A 58 19.11 2.85 -3.99
C ALA A 58 18.15 3.15 -2.81
N ILE A 59 17.21 4.10 -2.99
CA ILE A 59 16.21 4.47 -1.99
C ILE A 59 14.90 3.76 -2.28
N ARG A 60 14.43 3.79 -3.55
CA ARG A 60 13.17 3.23 -4.00
C ARG A 60 13.31 2.51 -5.33
N GLY A 61 13.18 1.17 -5.30
CA GLY A 61 13.51 0.29 -6.43
C GLY A 61 12.31 -0.29 -7.19
N ASP A 62 11.06 0.19 -6.94
CA ASP A 62 9.87 -0.31 -7.62
C ASP A 62 9.60 0.39 -8.96
N SER A 63 8.85 -0.30 -9.80
CA SER A 63 8.11 0.26 -10.93
C SER A 63 6.63 0.30 -10.58
N ILE A 64 5.94 1.39 -10.96
CA ILE A 64 4.54 1.62 -10.57
C ILE A 64 3.64 1.81 -11.79
N ALA A 65 2.38 1.44 -11.62
CA ALA A 65 1.29 1.73 -12.54
C ALA A 65 0.04 2.12 -11.76
N TRP A 66 -0.50 3.31 -11.99
CA TRP A 66 -1.71 3.77 -11.30
C TRP A 66 -2.91 2.90 -11.67
N LEU A 67 -3.77 2.64 -10.68
CA LEU A 67 -5.07 2.03 -10.94
C LEU A 67 -5.95 3.01 -11.71
N ASP A 68 -6.79 2.48 -12.62
CA ASP A 68 -7.66 3.27 -13.48
C ASP A 68 -9.12 2.87 -13.27
N GLU A 69 -9.94 3.83 -12.85
CA GLU A 69 -11.39 3.65 -12.66
C GLU A 69 -12.12 3.20 -13.94
N LYS A 70 -11.53 3.40 -15.11
CA LYS A 70 -12.09 2.96 -16.39
C LYS A 70 -11.74 1.51 -16.74
N ASN A 71 -10.78 0.92 -16.01
CA ASN A 71 -10.38 -0.46 -16.23
C ASN A 71 -11.25 -1.41 -15.39
N ALA A 72 -11.85 -2.41 -16.05
CA ALA A 72 -12.78 -3.34 -15.40
C ALA A 72 -12.13 -4.16 -14.27
N ASP A 73 -10.84 -4.50 -14.38
CA ASP A 73 -10.12 -5.27 -13.37
C ASP A 73 -9.84 -4.45 -12.10
N ASP A 74 -9.66 -3.13 -12.25
CA ASP A 74 -9.39 -2.22 -11.14
C ASP A 74 -10.69 -1.75 -10.43
N GLN A 75 -11.80 -1.63 -11.19
CA GLN A 75 -13.08 -1.08 -10.69
C GLN A 75 -13.60 -1.78 -9.43
N GLY A 76 -13.55 -3.11 -9.41
CA GLY A 76 -14.06 -3.89 -8.28
C GLY A 76 -13.30 -3.58 -6.98
N TYR A 77 -11.98 -3.48 -7.06
CA TYR A 77 -11.12 -3.12 -5.94
C TYR A 77 -11.35 -1.66 -5.50
N LEU A 78 -11.37 -0.72 -6.43
CA LEU A 78 -11.61 0.70 -6.13
C LEU A 78 -12.98 0.92 -5.48
N ALA A 79 -14.03 0.22 -5.94
CA ALA A 79 -15.34 0.24 -5.31
C ALA A 79 -15.33 -0.35 -3.89
N TRP A 80 -14.55 -1.39 -3.65
CA TRP A 80 -14.37 -1.98 -2.32
C TRP A 80 -13.65 -1.00 -1.37
N MET A 81 -12.60 -0.33 -1.85
CA MET A 81 -11.89 0.70 -1.09
C MET A 81 -12.75 1.94 -0.82
N GLU A 82 -13.64 2.30 -1.73
CA GLU A 82 -14.62 3.37 -1.51
C GLU A 82 -15.62 3.03 -0.39
N GLN A 83 -16.10 1.77 -0.32
CA GLN A 83 -16.92 1.32 0.80
C GLN A 83 -16.16 1.37 2.13
N LEU A 84 -14.87 0.97 2.13
CA LEU A 84 -14.01 1.09 3.31
C LEU A 84 -13.84 2.57 3.72
N ARG A 85 -13.56 3.47 2.77
CA ARG A 85 -13.45 4.91 3.01
C ARG A 85 -14.71 5.50 3.67
N ALA A 86 -15.87 5.21 3.09
CA ALA A 86 -17.15 5.69 3.60
C ALA A 86 -17.43 5.15 5.02
N GLY A 87 -17.16 3.88 5.24
CA GLY A 87 -17.32 3.25 6.55
C GLY A 87 -16.39 3.81 7.63
N LEU A 88 -15.12 4.02 7.31
CA LEU A 88 -14.15 4.63 8.24
C LEU A 88 -14.51 6.09 8.56
N ASN A 89 -15.04 6.84 7.59
CA ASN A 89 -15.55 8.17 7.88
C ASN A 89 -16.74 8.15 8.84
N ALA A 90 -17.64 7.17 8.71
CA ALA A 90 -18.80 7.04 9.60
C ALA A 90 -18.38 6.67 11.04
N GLU A 91 -17.36 5.82 11.22
CA GLU A 91 -16.93 5.35 12.53
C GLU A 91 -15.92 6.32 13.21
N LEU A 92 -15.04 6.97 12.45
CA LEU A 92 -13.88 7.72 12.98
C LEU A 92 -13.88 9.21 12.65
N PHE A 93 -14.81 9.70 11.85
CA PHE A 93 -14.92 11.13 11.44
C PHE A 93 -13.64 11.69 10.81
N LEU A 94 -12.89 10.87 10.04
CA LEU A 94 -11.58 11.22 9.49
C LEU A 94 -11.63 12.26 8.36
N GLY A 95 -12.79 12.52 7.76
CA GLY A 95 -12.92 13.44 6.64
C GLY A 95 -12.23 12.99 5.36
N LEU A 96 -12.06 11.68 5.18
CA LEU A 96 -11.42 11.10 4.01
C LEU A 96 -12.19 11.45 2.76
N PHE A 97 -11.54 12.12 1.81
CA PHE A 97 -12.16 12.64 0.59
C PHE A 97 -12.09 11.65 -0.57
N ASP A 98 -10.93 11.06 -0.80
CA ASP A 98 -10.68 10.13 -1.88
C ASP A 98 -9.66 9.02 -1.49
N TYR A 99 -9.44 8.12 -2.44
CA TYR A 99 -8.42 7.08 -2.36
C TYR A 99 -7.63 7.03 -3.67
N GLU A 100 -6.30 7.13 -3.58
CA GLU A 100 -5.40 6.93 -4.72
C GLU A 100 -4.56 5.67 -4.51
N SER A 101 -4.28 4.90 -5.57
CA SER A 101 -3.44 3.71 -5.45
C SER A 101 -2.75 3.34 -6.76
N HIS A 102 -1.64 2.64 -6.62
CA HIS A 102 -0.89 2.10 -7.74
C HIS A 102 -0.42 0.66 -7.48
N TYR A 103 -0.29 -0.12 -8.53
CA TYR A 103 0.51 -1.34 -8.52
C TYR A 103 1.97 -0.98 -8.28
N ALA A 104 2.69 -1.79 -7.52
CA ALA A 104 4.13 -1.68 -7.29
C ALA A 104 4.80 -3.03 -7.54
N ILE A 105 5.79 -3.05 -8.42
CA ILE A 105 6.58 -4.23 -8.75
C ILE A 105 8.02 -3.95 -8.38
N TYR A 106 8.54 -4.75 -7.46
CA TYR A 106 9.96 -4.78 -7.08
C TYR A 106 10.61 -5.97 -7.75
N ALA A 107 11.62 -5.74 -8.57
CA ALA A 107 12.46 -6.81 -9.09
C ALA A 107 13.26 -7.48 -7.96
N ALA A 108 13.77 -8.69 -8.20
CA ALA A 108 14.67 -9.35 -7.25
C ALA A 108 15.83 -8.43 -6.86
N GLY A 109 16.13 -8.34 -5.57
CA GLY A 109 17.13 -7.44 -4.99
C GLY A 109 16.67 -6.01 -4.75
N ALA A 110 15.52 -5.59 -5.29
CA ALA A 110 14.97 -4.25 -5.05
C ALA A 110 14.22 -4.16 -3.72
N GLY A 111 14.23 -2.98 -3.13
CA GLY A 111 13.53 -2.66 -1.89
C GLY A 111 13.12 -1.20 -1.82
N TYR A 112 12.66 -0.76 -0.66
CA TYR A 112 12.38 0.65 -0.38
C TYR A 112 12.91 1.00 1.01
N ALA A 113 13.79 2.00 1.06
CA ALA A 113 14.39 2.47 2.31
C ALA A 113 13.32 2.94 3.31
N LYS A 114 13.66 2.96 4.59
CA LYS A 114 12.78 3.42 5.67
C LYS A 114 12.28 4.84 5.40
N HIS A 115 10.96 5.02 5.41
CA HIS A 115 10.28 6.28 5.15
C HIS A 115 8.92 6.33 5.85
N VAL A 116 8.29 7.50 5.82
CA VAL A 116 6.87 7.72 6.16
C VAL A 116 6.15 8.24 4.92
N ASP A 117 4.89 7.85 4.75
CA ASP A 117 4.10 8.19 3.55
C ASP A 117 3.62 9.63 3.51
N ALA A 118 3.47 10.25 4.68
CA ALA A 118 3.11 11.65 4.78
C ALA A 118 4.35 12.52 4.60
N LEU A 119 4.44 13.21 3.47
CA LEU A 119 5.51 14.15 3.21
C LEU A 119 5.36 15.40 4.09
N GLN A 120 6.47 15.91 4.65
CA GLN A 120 6.47 17.18 5.36
C GLN A 120 5.88 18.29 4.50
N GLY A 121 4.88 19.00 5.04
CA GLY A 121 4.20 20.11 4.35
C GLY A 121 3.02 19.75 3.45
N ALA A 122 2.68 18.47 3.29
CA ALA A 122 1.46 18.05 2.60
C ALA A 122 0.83 16.85 3.32
N LYS A 123 0.12 17.16 4.37
CA LYS A 123 -0.54 16.22 5.28
C LYS A 123 -1.91 15.77 4.76
N ASN A 124 -2.03 15.46 3.47
CA ASN A 124 -3.31 15.01 2.92
C ASN A 124 -3.50 13.49 2.96
N ARG A 125 -2.43 12.69 3.08
CA ARG A 125 -2.50 11.25 3.27
C ARG A 125 -2.73 10.93 4.75
N VAL A 126 -3.87 10.33 5.06
CA VAL A 126 -4.28 10.01 6.43
C VAL A 126 -4.04 8.54 6.75
N LEU A 127 -4.47 7.65 5.84
CA LEU A 127 -4.28 6.21 5.98
C LEU A 127 -3.56 5.67 4.75
N SER A 128 -2.56 4.83 5.00
CA SER A 128 -1.88 4.01 3.99
C SER A 128 -2.47 2.62 3.96
N SER A 129 -2.48 2.02 2.79
CA SER A 129 -2.85 0.62 2.57
C SER A 129 -1.83 -0.07 1.70
N VAL A 130 -1.51 -1.33 2.01
CA VAL A 130 -0.73 -2.20 1.13
C VAL A 130 -1.43 -3.54 1.03
N LEU A 131 -1.82 -3.92 -0.21
CA LEU A 131 -2.37 -5.24 -0.54
C LEU A 131 -1.31 -6.03 -1.31
N TYR A 132 -1.01 -7.25 -0.86
CA TYR A 132 0.00 -8.09 -1.52
C TYR A 132 -0.62 -9.00 -2.58
N LEU A 133 0.13 -9.18 -3.68
CA LEU A 133 -0.29 -9.92 -4.87
C LEU A 133 0.74 -11.02 -5.26
N ASN A 134 1.27 -11.75 -4.29
CA ASN A 134 2.27 -12.78 -4.52
C ASN A 134 1.73 -14.15 -4.12
N PRO A 135 1.23 -14.95 -5.09
CA PRO A 135 0.97 -16.36 -4.82
C PRO A 135 2.29 -17.09 -4.55
N ASP A 136 2.24 -18.14 -3.74
CA ASP A 136 3.38 -19.03 -3.48
C ASP A 136 4.62 -18.34 -2.87
N TRP A 137 4.42 -17.29 -2.05
CA TRP A 137 5.51 -16.65 -1.33
C TRP A 137 5.98 -17.52 -0.17
N HIS A 138 7.28 -17.86 -0.15
CA HIS A 138 7.86 -18.78 0.81
C HIS A 138 8.67 -18.03 1.90
N SER A 139 8.79 -18.66 3.06
CA SER A 139 9.70 -18.20 4.10
C SER A 139 11.15 -18.22 3.58
N GLY A 140 11.81 -17.07 3.64
CA GLY A 140 13.18 -16.90 3.13
C GLY A 140 13.27 -16.20 1.77
N ASP A 141 12.14 -15.96 1.08
CA ASP A 141 12.14 -15.16 -0.16
C ASP A 141 12.48 -13.68 0.11
N GLY A 142 12.42 -13.22 1.36
CA GLY A 142 12.64 -11.83 1.74
C GLY A 142 11.44 -10.95 1.38
N GLY A 143 11.67 -9.66 1.11
CA GLY A 143 10.64 -8.73 0.65
C GLY A 143 9.61 -8.34 1.71
N GLU A 144 9.85 -8.63 2.98
CA GLU A 144 8.97 -8.26 4.08
C GLU A 144 8.82 -6.74 4.15
N LEU A 145 7.63 -6.29 4.56
CA LEU A 145 7.45 -4.94 5.04
C LEU A 145 7.74 -4.92 6.54
N LEU A 146 8.75 -4.15 6.92
CA LEU A 146 9.02 -3.82 8.31
C LEU A 146 8.27 -2.54 8.66
N MET A 147 7.43 -2.59 9.69
CA MET A 147 6.78 -1.42 10.26
C MET A 147 7.42 -1.10 11.60
N PHE A 148 7.79 0.15 11.80
CA PHE A 148 8.47 0.62 12.99
C PHE A 148 7.53 1.44 13.88
N ALA A 149 7.83 1.48 15.17
CA ALA A 149 7.20 2.41 16.09
C ALA A 149 7.44 3.87 15.66
N PRO A 150 6.68 4.83 16.19
CA PRO A 150 6.86 6.25 15.86
C PRO A 150 8.27 6.80 16.16
N ASP A 151 9.03 6.18 17.07
CA ASP A 151 10.44 6.48 17.32
C ASP A 151 11.37 6.12 16.15
N GLY A 152 10.91 5.25 15.24
CA GLY A 152 11.63 4.79 14.06
C GLY A 152 12.60 3.65 14.30
N ASP A 153 12.79 3.17 15.51
CA ASP A 153 13.81 2.17 15.84
C ASP A 153 13.23 0.80 16.19
N THR A 154 12.13 0.77 16.92
CA THR A 154 11.48 -0.47 17.34
C THR A 154 10.63 -1.06 16.22
N VAL A 155 10.92 -2.29 15.79
CA VAL A 155 10.07 -3.02 14.83
C VAL A 155 8.80 -3.48 15.52
N LEU A 156 7.65 -3.01 15.06
CA LEU A 156 6.32 -3.40 15.57
C LEU A 156 5.75 -4.60 14.82
N ALA A 157 5.98 -4.67 13.52
CA ALA A 157 5.47 -5.75 12.68
C ALA A 157 6.43 -6.06 11.54
N THR A 158 6.51 -7.35 11.20
CA THR A 158 7.20 -7.86 10.01
C THR A 158 6.16 -8.62 9.19
N LEU A 159 5.84 -8.12 8.01
CA LEU A 159 4.78 -8.67 7.17
C LEU A 159 5.37 -9.35 5.94
N THR A 160 5.18 -10.65 5.85
CA THR A 160 5.45 -11.41 4.63
C THR A 160 4.44 -11.00 3.55
N PRO A 161 4.88 -10.72 2.31
CA PRO A 161 4.00 -10.19 1.27
C PRO A 161 3.17 -11.28 0.59
N GLN A 162 2.41 -12.08 1.35
CA GLN A 162 1.57 -13.16 0.86
C GLN A 162 0.31 -12.63 0.15
N LEU A 163 -0.12 -13.37 -0.88
CA LEU A 163 -1.32 -13.04 -1.66
C LEU A 163 -2.54 -12.80 -0.75
N GLY A 164 -3.19 -11.67 -0.96
CA GLY A 164 -4.42 -11.30 -0.27
C GLY A 164 -4.23 -10.65 1.09
N THR A 165 -3.06 -10.75 1.73
CA THR A 165 -2.81 -10.01 2.97
C THR A 165 -2.81 -8.50 2.71
N MET A 166 -3.47 -7.75 3.57
CA MET A 166 -3.53 -6.28 3.52
C MET A 166 -3.14 -5.68 4.87
N ILE A 167 -2.38 -4.61 4.84
CA ILE A 167 -2.17 -3.75 6.01
C ILE A 167 -2.78 -2.37 5.77
N LEU A 168 -3.40 -1.82 6.82
CA LEU A 168 -3.84 -0.42 6.90
C LEU A 168 -3.14 0.24 8.09
N PHE A 169 -2.63 1.47 7.91
CA PHE A 169 -1.96 2.20 8.99
C PHE A 169 -2.01 3.71 8.80
N LEU A 170 -1.85 4.45 9.89
CA LEU A 170 -1.78 5.92 9.89
C LEU A 170 -0.52 6.37 9.14
N SER A 171 -0.68 7.13 8.06
CA SER A 171 0.39 7.49 7.12
C SER A 171 1.52 8.33 7.71
N GLU A 172 1.22 9.16 8.72
CA GLU A 172 2.19 10.05 9.38
C GLU A 172 2.91 9.39 10.56
N THR A 173 2.39 8.27 11.07
CA THR A 173 2.77 7.73 12.36
C THR A 173 3.86 6.67 12.26
N PHE A 174 3.80 5.83 11.22
CA PHE A 174 4.61 4.62 11.17
C PHE A 174 5.67 4.69 10.08
N PRO A 175 6.96 4.86 10.44
CA PRO A 175 8.05 4.58 9.52
C PRO A 175 7.98 3.11 9.07
N HIS A 176 8.22 2.86 7.80
CA HIS A 176 8.21 1.51 7.26
C HIS A 176 9.24 1.35 6.14
N GLN A 177 9.62 0.11 5.89
CA GLN A 177 10.66 -0.27 4.94
C GLN A 177 10.24 -1.53 4.19
N VAL A 178 10.56 -1.62 2.91
CA VAL A 178 10.46 -2.87 2.14
C VAL A 178 11.85 -3.48 2.01
N LEU A 179 12.04 -4.67 2.56
CA LEU A 179 13.29 -5.40 2.43
C LEU A 179 13.48 -5.94 1.00
N PRO A 180 14.71 -6.08 0.52
CA PRO A 180 14.97 -6.77 -0.74
C PRO A 180 14.44 -8.21 -0.71
N SER A 181 13.95 -8.68 -1.86
CA SER A 181 13.46 -10.04 -2.05
C SER A 181 14.32 -10.82 -3.04
N LEU A 182 14.30 -12.15 -2.95
CA LEU A 182 14.99 -13.03 -3.90
C LEU A 182 14.21 -13.21 -5.21
N THR A 183 12.92 -12.85 -5.21
CA THR A 183 12.01 -12.97 -6.35
C THR A 183 11.23 -11.67 -6.56
N THR A 184 10.51 -11.57 -7.68
CA THR A 184 9.68 -10.41 -7.98
C THR A 184 8.54 -10.27 -6.96
N ARG A 185 8.47 -9.13 -6.26
CA ARG A 185 7.46 -8.80 -5.27
C ARG A 185 6.43 -7.83 -5.86
N ARG A 186 5.15 -8.17 -5.70
CA ARG A 186 4.02 -7.39 -6.23
C ARG A 186 3.08 -6.95 -5.12
N SER A 187 2.60 -5.71 -5.20
CA SER A 187 1.62 -5.17 -4.27
C SER A 187 0.80 -4.04 -4.92
N ILE A 188 -0.29 -3.66 -4.26
CA ILE A 188 -0.97 -2.39 -4.49
C ILE A 188 -0.73 -1.54 -3.26
N ALA A 189 -0.09 -0.39 -3.44
CA ALA A 189 0.05 0.63 -2.41
C ALA A 189 -0.95 1.76 -2.67
N GLY A 190 -1.59 2.28 -1.61
CA GLY A 190 -2.59 3.32 -1.75
C GLY A 190 -2.78 4.16 -0.50
N TRP A 191 -3.45 5.28 -0.66
CA TRP A 191 -3.65 6.28 0.40
C TRP A 191 -5.05 6.84 0.39
N PHE A 192 -5.68 6.81 1.55
CA PHE A 192 -6.88 7.61 1.81
C PHE A 192 -6.46 9.04 2.20
N ARG A 193 -7.04 10.01 1.53
CA ARG A 193 -6.63 11.41 1.63
C ARG A 193 -7.76 12.31 2.11
N VAL A 194 -7.39 13.42 2.74
CA VAL A 194 -8.26 14.57 2.99
C VAL A 194 -7.99 15.67 1.97
N ARG A 195 -8.93 16.61 1.81
CA ARG A 195 -8.70 17.78 0.97
C ARG A 195 -7.57 18.64 1.54
N ASN A 196 -6.71 19.13 0.69
CA ASN A 196 -5.78 20.19 1.08
C ASN A 196 -6.58 21.45 1.40
N ASN A 197 -6.44 22.00 2.58
CA ASN A 197 -6.94 23.33 2.93
C ASN A 197 -6.03 24.40 2.31
#